data_14056bb3d9f97779cfafba2ad55bc427
#
_entry.id   14056bb3d9f97779cfafba2ad55bc427
#
_cell.length_a   1.000
_cell.length_b   1.000
_cell.length_c   1.000
_cell.angle_alpha   90.00
_cell.angle_beta   90.00
_cell.angle_gamma   90.00
#
_symmetry.space_group_name_H-M   'P 1'
#
loop_
_entity.id
_entity.type
_entity.pdbx_description
1 polymer ?
#
loop_
_entity_poly.entity_id
_entity_poly.type
_entity_poly.pdbx_seq_one_letter_code
_entity_poly.pdbx_strand_id
1 'polypeptide(L)'
;LLHSNSITYWDYIHTDALLGLQIQRTNLPDEMVFIAYHQINELIFKMILWEIKQVAEGESLKVDVFQDKLMRISRYFDMLTTSFNIMREGMDVAQYNKFRHTLTPASGFQSAQYRKIEFASTELINLIDIRFRANIDRDTPFEHAFEHLYWQAAGKDHKTGEKSLLLLGFEKKYKDEFLRYMEEYNTINIWQKFKQLPDADQKDRELVNAMRHYDYTVNVTWVMGHLNAARKYIDSGKGSGEATGGSDWKKYMLPKYQKRIFFPELWTKEEIDNWGENL
;
A
#
# COMPACT_ATOMS: atom_id res chain seq x y z
N LEU A 1 2.02 -33.28 -10.44
CA LEU A 1 2.48 -32.82 -9.11
C LEU A 1 4.00 -32.83 -9.07
N LEU A 2 4.63 -31.67 -8.77
CA LEU A 2 6.08 -31.53 -8.68
C LEU A 2 6.69 -32.33 -7.49
N HIS A 3 5.89 -32.55 -6.44
CA HIS A 3 6.29 -33.28 -5.24
C HIS A 3 5.16 -34.23 -4.81
N SER A 4 5.40 -35.54 -4.86
CA SER A 4 4.44 -36.59 -4.48
C SER A 4 4.67 -37.13 -3.08
N ASN A 5 5.80 -36.82 -2.44
CA ASN A 5 6.14 -37.32 -1.12
C ASN A 5 5.45 -36.48 -0.02
N SER A 6 5.02 -37.16 1.04
CA SER A 6 4.50 -36.46 2.23
C SER A 6 5.58 -35.60 2.85
N ILE A 7 5.19 -34.37 3.27
CA ILE A 7 6.06 -33.42 3.95
C ILE A 7 5.40 -33.01 5.25
N THR A 8 6.18 -32.71 6.27
CA THR A 8 5.64 -32.22 7.55
C THR A 8 5.19 -30.77 7.44
N TYR A 9 4.27 -30.35 8.32
CA TYR A 9 3.78 -28.97 8.35
C TYR A 9 4.91 -27.94 8.50
N TRP A 10 5.82 -28.16 9.44
CA TRP A 10 6.93 -27.23 9.72
C TRP A 10 7.94 -27.16 8.57
N ASP A 11 8.19 -28.24 7.86
CA ASP A 11 9.06 -28.23 6.68
C ASP A 11 8.37 -27.53 5.50
N TYR A 12 7.06 -27.75 5.32
CA TYR A 12 6.28 -27.14 4.24
C TYR A 12 6.14 -25.62 4.42
N ILE A 13 5.91 -25.16 5.65
CA ILE A 13 5.76 -23.73 5.99
C ILE A 13 7.11 -23.06 6.28
N HIS A 14 8.18 -23.85 6.47
CA HIS A 14 9.51 -23.37 6.90
C HIS A 14 9.46 -22.58 8.21
N THR A 15 8.76 -23.12 9.23
CA THR A 15 8.48 -22.41 10.47
C THR A 15 9.73 -21.95 11.20
N ASP A 16 10.79 -22.77 11.26
CA ASP A 16 12.04 -22.42 11.95
C ASP A 16 12.72 -21.21 11.28
N ALA A 17 12.79 -21.22 9.95
CA ALA A 17 13.33 -20.09 9.19
C ALA A 17 12.49 -18.84 9.38
N LEU A 18 11.15 -18.95 9.27
CA LEU A 18 10.21 -17.83 9.43
C LEU A 18 10.32 -17.21 10.82
N LEU A 19 10.33 -18.02 11.88
CA LEU A 19 10.40 -17.56 13.27
C LEU A 19 11.82 -17.15 13.71
N GLY A 20 12.83 -17.36 12.88
CA GLY A 20 14.20 -16.88 13.08
C GLY A 20 14.47 -15.49 12.52
N LEU A 21 13.51 -14.85 11.84
CA LEU A 21 13.70 -13.55 11.18
C LEU A 21 13.40 -12.34 12.06
N GLN A 22 12.88 -12.54 13.29
CA GLN A 22 12.52 -11.47 14.21
C GLN A 22 13.72 -11.12 15.11
N ILE A 23 14.55 -10.17 14.66
CA ILE A 23 15.76 -9.77 15.37
C ILE A 23 15.57 -8.36 15.94
N GLN A 24 15.47 -8.26 17.27
CA GLN A 24 15.39 -6.98 17.97
C GLN A 24 16.75 -6.25 17.97
N ARG A 25 16.71 -4.94 17.93
CA ARG A 25 17.88 -4.04 18.07
C ARG A 25 18.02 -3.50 19.48
N THR A 26 16.94 -3.56 20.26
CA THR A 26 16.88 -3.17 21.66
C THR A 26 16.39 -4.34 22.51
N ASN A 27 16.44 -4.18 23.83
CA ASN A 27 15.87 -5.14 24.78
C ASN A 27 14.43 -4.78 25.22
N LEU A 28 13.75 -3.92 24.48
CA LEU A 28 12.38 -3.52 24.79
C LEU A 28 11.40 -4.56 24.21
N PRO A 29 10.54 -5.19 25.05
CA PRO A 29 9.68 -6.28 24.62
C PRO A 29 8.78 -5.95 23.42
N ASP A 30 8.24 -4.73 23.34
CA ASP A 30 7.31 -4.32 22.29
C ASP A 30 7.97 -4.12 20.91
N GLU A 31 9.31 -4.05 20.85
CA GLU A 31 10.03 -4.07 19.57
C GLU A 31 9.80 -5.39 18.82
N MET A 32 9.70 -6.52 19.52
CA MET A 32 9.36 -7.81 18.91
C MET A 32 7.95 -7.76 18.30
N VAL A 33 6.98 -7.19 19.01
CA VAL A 33 5.61 -7.03 18.48
C VAL A 33 5.61 -6.16 17.23
N PHE A 34 6.35 -5.06 17.24
CA PHE A 34 6.49 -4.17 16.08
C PHE A 34 7.08 -4.88 14.87
N ILE A 35 8.18 -5.62 15.04
CA ILE A 35 8.84 -6.36 13.95
C ILE A 35 7.91 -7.41 13.38
N ALA A 36 7.35 -8.29 14.23
CA ALA A 36 6.49 -9.37 13.80
C ALA A 36 5.22 -8.84 13.09
N TYR A 37 4.62 -7.78 13.62
CA TYR A 37 3.46 -7.14 12.99
C TYR A 37 3.76 -6.65 11.58
N HIS A 38 4.89 -5.96 11.36
CA HIS A 38 5.25 -5.47 10.04
C HIS A 38 5.62 -6.60 9.07
N GLN A 39 6.25 -7.68 9.56
CA GLN A 39 6.51 -8.86 8.75
C GLN A 39 5.20 -9.56 8.32
N ILE A 40 4.19 -9.64 9.19
CA ILE A 40 2.85 -10.14 8.84
C ILE A 40 2.25 -9.27 7.73
N ASN A 41 2.32 -7.96 7.83
CA ASN A 41 1.81 -7.06 6.79
C ASN A 41 2.49 -7.30 5.44
N GLU A 42 3.81 -7.45 5.41
CA GLU A 42 4.57 -7.76 4.19
C GLU A 42 4.18 -9.12 3.60
N LEU A 43 3.91 -10.15 4.42
CA LEU A 43 3.40 -11.44 3.95
C LEU A 43 1.99 -11.34 3.37
N ILE A 44 1.12 -10.52 3.96
CA ILE A 44 -0.23 -10.26 3.41
C ILE A 44 -0.12 -9.49 2.10
N PHE A 45 0.76 -8.49 1.98
CA PHE A 45 1.01 -7.80 0.71
C PHE A 45 1.50 -8.75 -0.38
N LYS A 46 2.33 -9.73 -0.02
CA LYS A 46 2.76 -10.79 -0.95
C LYS A 46 1.56 -11.63 -1.44
N MET A 47 0.61 -11.96 -0.55
CA MET A 47 -0.63 -12.66 -0.95
C MET A 47 -1.47 -11.81 -1.89
N ILE A 48 -1.61 -10.51 -1.61
CA ILE A 48 -2.34 -9.56 -2.46
C ILE A 48 -1.70 -9.50 -3.85
N LEU A 49 -0.38 -9.32 -3.93
CA LEU A 49 0.35 -9.29 -5.20
C LEU A 49 0.21 -10.61 -5.97
N TRP A 50 0.12 -11.75 -5.27
CA TRP A 50 -0.12 -13.04 -5.89
C TRP A 50 -1.51 -13.15 -6.54
N GLU A 51 -2.57 -12.61 -5.90
CA GLU A 51 -3.90 -12.57 -6.50
C GLU A 51 -3.94 -11.58 -7.68
N ILE A 52 -3.32 -10.40 -7.56
CA ILE A 52 -3.22 -9.42 -8.65
C ILE A 52 -2.48 -10.01 -9.85
N LYS A 53 -1.37 -10.71 -9.63
CA LYS A 53 -0.61 -11.36 -10.69
C LYS A 53 -1.46 -12.34 -11.48
N GLN A 54 -2.29 -13.15 -10.82
CA GLN A 54 -3.18 -14.09 -11.50
C GLN A 54 -4.25 -13.39 -12.35
N VAL A 55 -4.71 -12.18 -11.94
CA VAL A 55 -5.59 -11.34 -12.75
C VAL A 55 -4.83 -10.79 -13.95
N ALA A 56 -3.64 -10.24 -13.72
CA ALA A 56 -2.82 -9.58 -14.74
C ALA A 56 -2.38 -10.54 -15.86
N GLU A 57 -1.92 -11.73 -15.50
CA GLU A 57 -1.41 -12.76 -16.43
C GLU A 57 -2.51 -13.65 -17.04
N GLY A 58 -3.75 -13.53 -16.60
CA GLY A 58 -4.88 -14.31 -17.15
C GLY A 58 -5.17 -13.94 -18.61
N GLU A 59 -5.06 -14.91 -19.53
CA GLU A 59 -5.33 -14.69 -20.98
C GLU A 59 -6.81 -14.48 -21.29
N SER A 60 -7.69 -15.16 -20.57
CA SER A 60 -9.16 -15.04 -20.69
C SER A 60 -9.79 -15.04 -19.28
N LEU A 61 -9.82 -13.88 -18.68
CA LEU A 61 -10.35 -13.72 -17.33
C LEU A 61 -11.90 -13.71 -17.35
N LYS A 62 -12.52 -14.73 -16.73
CA LYS A 62 -13.95 -14.74 -16.53
C LYS A 62 -14.36 -13.76 -15.44
N VAL A 63 -15.54 -13.16 -15.56
CA VAL A 63 -16.08 -12.17 -14.61
C VAL A 63 -16.12 -12.70 -13.18
N ASP A 64 -16.64 -13.93 -13.00
CA ASP A 64 -16.73 -14.59 -11.69
C ASP A 64 -15.35 -14.79 -11.04
N VAL A 65 -14.34 -15.19 -11.82
CA VAL A 65 -12.97 -15.36 -11.35
C VAL A 65 -12.36 -14.00 -10.98
N PHE A 66 -12.57 -12.97 -11.79
CA PHE A 66 -12.08 -11.63 -11.51
C PHE A 66 -12.67 -11.07 -10.22
N GLN A 67 -13.98 -11.16 -10.08
CA GLN A 67 -14.72 -10.77 -8.89
C GLN A 67 -14.19 -11.49 -7.64
N ASP A 68 -14.03 -12.82 -7.72
CA ASP A 68 -13.48 -13.63 -6.62
C ASP A 68 -12.09 -13.15 -6.19
N LYS A 69 -11.20 -12.83 -7.16
CA LYS A 69 -9.86 -12.30 -6.86
C LYS A 69 -9.92 -10.95 -6.15
N LEU A 70 -10.76 -10.03 -6.61
CA LEU A 70 -10.96 -8.73 -5.97
C LEU A 70 -11.50 -8.88 -4.54
N MET A 71 -12.46 -9.77 -4.33
CA MET A 71 -13.02 -10.04 -3.00
C MET A 71 -11.98 -10.66 -2.05
N ARG A 72 -11.08 -11.52 -2.54
CA ARG A 72 -9.96 -12.05 -1.75
C ARG A 72 -9.00 -10.94 -1.34
N ILE A 73 -8.59 -10.10 -2.29
CA ILE A 73 -7.71 -8.96 -2.03
C ILE A 73 -8.35 -8.03 -0.97
N SER A 74 -9.64 -7.73 -1.12
CA SER A 74 -10.37 -6.90 -0.15
C SER A 74 -10.37 -7.50 1.25
N ARG A 75 -10.61 -8.81 1.40
CA ARG A 75 -10.53 -9.51 2.70
C ARG A 75 -9.13 -9.45 3.31
N TYR A 76 -8.07 -9.49 2.50
CA TYR A 76 -6.70 -9.32 3.01
C TYR A 76 -6.48 -7.90 3.54
N PHE A 77 -7.00 -6.88 2.87
CA PHE A 77 -6.98 -5.49 3.37
C PHE A 77 -7.86 -5.28 4.60
N ASP A 78 -9.00 -5.96 4.72
CA ASP A 78 -9.84 -5.94 5.92
C ASP A 78 -9.08 -6.52 7.12
N MET A 79 -8.36 -7.63 6.91
CA MET A 79 -7.47 -8.20 7.92
C MET A 79 -6.36 -7.22 8.32
N LEU A 80 -5.70 -6.59 7.35
CA LEU A 80 -4.68 -5.55 7.60
C LEU A 80 -5.26 -4.38 8.40
N THR A 81 -6.47 -3.93 8.05
CA THR A 81 -7.15 -2.82 8.74
C THR A 81 -7.48 -3.18 10.19
N THR A 82 -8.03 -4.37 10.42
CA THR A 82 -8.35 -4.86 11.78
C THR A 82 -7.08 -5.09 12.59
N SER A 83 -6.01 -5.55 11.96
CA SER A 83 -4.73 -5.84 12.63
C SER A 83 -4.05 -4.60 13.22
N PHE A 84 -4.42 -3.38 12.83
CA PHE A 84 -3.93 -2.16 13.48
C PHE A 84 -4.26 -2.09 14.97
N ASN A 85 -5.23 -2.88 15.45
CA ASN A 85 -5.50 -3.00 16.88
C ASN A 85 -4.30 -3.56 17.65
N ILE A 86 -3.47 -4.42 17.04
CA ILE A 86 -2.23 -4.91 17.64
C ILE A 86 -1.31 -3.74 17.99
N MET A 87 -1.17 -2.80 17.06
CA MET A 87 -0.36 -1.59 17.29
C MET A 87 -1.08 -0.62 18.24
N ARG A 88 -2.38 -0.39 18.02
CA ARG A 88 -3.12 0.61 18.76
C ARG A 88 -3.36 0.20 20.22
N GLU A 89 -3.69 -1.05 20.49
CA GLU A 89 -4.06 -1.52 21.84
C GLU A 89 -2.97 -2.41 22.49
N GLY A 90 -2.18 -3.09 21.68
CA GLY A 90 -1.24 -4.13 22.10
C GLY A 90 0.17 -3.66 22.38
N MET A 91 0.49 -2.36 22.23
CA MET A 91 1.85 -1.84 22.49
C MET A 91 1.84 -0.68 23.47
N ASP A 92 2.87 -0.64 24.33
CA ASP A 92 3.13 0.46 25.25
C ASP A 92 3.75 1.67 24.53
N VAL A 93 3.14 2.86 24.71
CA VAL A 93 3.57 4.10 24.07
C VAL A 93 4.99 4.51 24.49
N ALA A 94 5.36 4.30 25.76
CA ALA A 94 6.67 4.70 26.26
C ALA A 94 7.78 3.81 25.69
N GLN A 95 7.52 2.50 25.52
CA GLN A 95 8.46 1.59 24.85
C GLN A 95 8.60 1.94 23.39
N TYR A 96 7.48 2.11 22.66
CA TYR A 96 7.49 2.51 21.26
C TYR A 96 8.32 3.79 21.05
N ASN A 97 8.08 4.83 21.84
CA ASN A 97 8.82 6.10 21.73
C ASN A 97 10.32 5.96 21.98
N LYS A 98 10.74 4.97 22.79
CA LYS A 98 12.17 4.70 23.02
C LYS A 98 12.81 4.01 21.80
N PHE A 99 12.22 2.96 21.24
CA PHE A 99 12.85 2.24 20.14
C PHE A 99 12.60 2.89 18.76
N ARG A 100 11.53 3.70 18.59
CA ARG A 100 11.27 4.38 17.30
C ARG A 100 12.46 5.22 16.81
N HIS A 101 13.26 5.76 17.72
CA HIS A 101 14.47 6.50 17.34
C HIS A 101 15.51 5.61 16.66
N THR A 102 15.53 4.31 16.95
CA THR A 102 16.40 3.33 16.27
C THR A 102 15.90 3.00 14.88
N LEU A 103 14.62 3.28 14.61
CA LEU A 103 13.97 3.07 13.31
C LEU A 103 14.08 4.28 12.38
N THR A 104 14.64 5.40 12.89
CA THR A 104 14.94 6.54 12.03
C THR A 104 16.11 6.14 11.11
N PRO A 105 15.90 6.19 9.80
CA PRO A 105 14.85 6.87 9.06
C PRO A 105 13.73 5.95 8.52
N ALA A 106 13.11 5.09 9.30
CA ALA A 106 12.00 4.26 8.85
C ALA A 106 10.69 5.07 8.68
N SER A 107 10.00 4.87 7.58
CA SER A 107 8.74 5.53 7.26
C SER A 107 7.79 4.57 6.49
N GLY A 108 6.48 4.76 6.67
CA GLY A 108 5.45 3.91 6.05
C GLY A 108 5.46 3.88 4.51
N PHE A 109 6.10 4.84 3.83
CA PHE A 109 6.20 4.78 2.37
C PHE A 109 7.18 3.70 1.86
N GLN A 110 8.00 3.12 2.74
CA GLN A 110 9.08 2.20 2.39
C GLN A 110 8.67 0.75 2.14
N SER A 111 7.39 0.40 2.24
CA SER A 111 6.96 -0.92 1.78
C SER A 111 6.98 -0.97 0.25
N ALA A 112 7.98 -1.62 -0.32
CA ALA A 112 8.09 -1.81 -1.76
C ALA A 112 6.93 -2.64 -2.32
N GLN A 113 6.44 -3.63 -1.57
CA GLN A 113 5.29 -4.43 -2.00
C GLN A 113 4.01 -3.58 -2.09
N TYR A 114 3.78 -2.69 -1.12
CA TYR A 114 2.62 -1.80 -1.20
C TYR A 114 2.70 -0.87 -2.42
N ARG A 115 3.87 -0.33 -2.77
CA ARG A 115 4.05 0.44 -4.01
C ARG A 115 3.72 -0.39 -5.26
N LYS A 116 4.14 -1.66 -5.29
CA LYS A 116 3.81 -2.57 -6.40
C LYS A 116 2.31 -2.87 -6.49
N ILE A 117 1.62 -3.02 -5.35
CA ILE A 117 0.15 -3.17 -5.35
C ILE A 117 -0.50 -1.97 -6.03
N GLU A 118 -0.05 -0.75 -5.75
CA GLU A 118 -0.58 0.45 -6.38
C GLU A 118 -0.34 0.45 -7.90
N PHE A 119 0.88 0.20 -8.35
CA PHE A 119 1.20 0.14 -9.78
C PHE A 119 0.43 -0.94 -10.53
N ALA A 120 0.19 -2.08 -9.87
CA ALA A 120 -0.54 -3.20 -10.44
C ALA A 120 -2.08 -3.05 -10.37
N SER A 121 -2.59 -2.01 -9.71
CA SER A 121 -4.02 -1.79 -9.54
C SER A 121 -4.61 -0.81 -10.54
N THR A 122 -3.88 0.26 -10.89
CA THR A 122 -4.44 1.40 -11.62
C THR A 122 -3.46 2.00 -12.62
N GLU A 123 -3.94 2.94 -13.41
CA GLU A 123 -3.08 3.76 -14.28
C GLU A 123 -2.20 4.69 -13.45
N LEU A 124 -0.96 4.89 -13.90
CA LEU A 124 0.03 5.67 -13.16
C LEU A 124 -0.42 7.10 -12.85
N ILE A 125 -1.22 7.72 -13.75
CA ILE A 125 -1.76 9.06 -13.55
C ILE A 125 -2.57 9.19 -12.24
N ASN A 126 -3.23 8.13 -11.80
CA ASN A 126 -4.02 8.10 -10.56
C ASN A 126 -3.15 8.05 -9.30
N LEU A 127 -1.85 7.75 -9.45
CA LEU A 127 -0.85 7.73 -8.38
C LEU A 127 0.02 8.99 -8.35
N ILE A 128 -0.14 9.88 -9.31
CA ILE A 128 0.55 11.16 -9.32
C ILE A 128 -0.03 12.07 -8.23
N ASP A 129 0.84 12.77 -7.51
CA ASP A 129 0.43 13.79 -6.53
C ASP A 129 -0.50 14.83 -7.20
N ILE A 130 -1.60 15.12 -6.55
CA ILE A 130 -2.66 15.98 -7.09
C ILE A 130 -2.13 17.32 -7.62
N ARG A 131 -1.05 17.84 -7.05
CA ARG A 131 -0.41 19.12 -7.46
C ARG A 131 0.22 19.06 -8.85
N PHE A 132 0.56 17.87 -9.33
CA PHE A 132 1.29 17.65 -10.60
C PHE A 132 0.43 16.97 -11.67
N ARG A 133 -0.78 16.50 -11.36
CA ARG A 133 -1.66 15.79 -12.31
C ARG A 133 -2.00 16.57 -13.57
N ALA A 134 -1.99 17.92 -13.49
CA ALA A 134 -2.23 18.75 -14.67
C ALA A 134 -1.06 18.75 -15.68
N ASN A 135 0.14 18.39 -15.25
CA ASN A 135 1.36 18.45 -16.02
C ASN A 135 1.93 17.07 -16.42
N ILE A 136 1.30 16.01 -15.92
CA ILE A 136 1.68 14.63 -16.19
C ILE A 136 0.53 13.96 -16.92
N ASP A 137 0.80 13.39 -18.07
CA ASP A 137 -0.17 12.65 -18.88
C ASP A 137 0.27 11.18 -19.07
N ARG A 138 -0.50 10.45 -19.90
CA ARG A 138 -0.24 9.02 -20.16
C ARG A 138 0.99 8.79 -21.03
N ASP A 139 1.44 9.80 -21.77
CA ASP A 139 2.61 9.74 -22.66
C ASP A 139 3.90 10.19 -21.95
N THR A 140 3.78 10.68 -20.72
CA THR A 140 4.91 11.11 -19.89
C THR A 140 5.82 9.92 -19.58
N PRO A 141 7.14 9.99 -19.83
CA PRO A 141 8.08 8.92 -19.51
C PRO A 141 8.00 8.50 -18.03
N PHE A 142 8.09 7.19 -17.76
CA PHE A 142 7.95 6.65 -16.41
C PHE A 142 8.96 7.24 -15.42
N GLU A 143 10.21 7.50 -15.85
CA GLU A 143 11.23 8.14 -15.02
C GLU A 143 10.79 9.53 -14.55
N HIS A 144 10.14 10.29 -15.44
CA HIS A 144 9.64 11.62 -15.09
C HIS A 144 8.39 11.53 -14.20
N ALA A 145 7.43 10.67 -14.54
CA ALA A 145 6.23 10.45 -13.76
C ALA A 145 6.56 9.90 -12.35
N PHE A 146 7.57 9.05 -12.24
CA PHE A 146 8.05 8.50 -10.96
C PHE A 146 8.41 9.61 -9.96
N GLU A 147 9.05 10.68 -10.40
CA GLU A 147 9.45 11.80 -9.54
C GLU A 147 8.26 12.58 -8.94
N HIS A 148 7.06 12.35 -9.47
CA HIS A 148 5.82 13.03 -9.07
C HIS A 148 4.79 12.11 -8.40
N LEU A 149 5.19 10.88 -8.05
CA LEU A 149 4.32 9.98 -7.29
C LEU A 149 3.96 10.55 -5.92
N TYR A 150 2.69 10.44 -5.53
CA TYR A 150 2.13 11.09 -4.34
C TYR A 150 2.91 10.76 -3.03
N TRP A 151 3.40 9.53 -2.90
CA TRP A 151 4.10 9.09 -1.69
C TRP A 151 5.50 9.69 -1.54
N GLN A 152 6.12 10.13 -2.62
CA GLN A 152 7.42 10.82 -2.57
C GLN A 152 7.34 12.17 -1.84
N ALA A 153 6.16 12.80 -1.82
CA ALA A 153 5.94 14.05 -1.11
C ALA A 153 6.30 13.94 0.39
N ALA A 154 6.10 12.76 1.00
CA ALA A 154 6.46 12.52 2.40
C ALA A 154 7.98 12.50 2.66
N GLY A 155 8.79 12.34 1.63
CA GLY A 155 10.25 12.31 1.71
C GLY A 155 10.94 13.52 1.07
N LYS A 156 10.18 14.54 0.64
CA LYS A 156 10.73 15.77 0.02
C LYS A 156 10.49 16.97 0.94
N ASP A 157 11.46 17.87 1.02
CA ASP A 157 11.25 19.18 1.61
C ASP A 157 10.29 20.00 0.74
N HIS A 158 9.27 20.60 1.36
CA HIS A 158 8.21 21.29 0.62
C HIS A 158 8.61 22.64 0.05
N LYS A 159 9.70 23.23 0.55
CA LYS A 159 10.17 24.56 0.13
C LYS A 159 11.25 24.42 -0.95
N THR A 160 12.17 23.48 -0.75
CA THR A 160 13.33 23.29 -1.64
C THR A 160 13.12 22.20 -2.67
N GLY A 161 12.22 21.24 -2.43
CA GLY A 161 12.04 20.03 -3.25
C GLY A 161 13.13 18.97 -3.03
N GLU A 162 14.07 19.22 -2.12
CA GLU A 162 15.18 18.29 -1.82
C GLU A 162 14.65 16.99 -1.21
N LYS A 163 15.22 15.87 -1.68
CA LYS A 163 14.89 14.55 -1.17
C LYS A 163 15.64 14.27 0.13
N SER A 164 14.94 13.74 1.12
CA SER A 164 15.54 13.23 2.34
C SER A 164 16.50 12.07 2.06
N LEU A 165 17.49 11.85 2.91
CA LEU A 165 18.40 10.69 2.81
C LEU A 165 17.64 9.37 2.79
N LEU A 166 16.49 9.33 3.46
CA LEU A 166 15.60 8.18 3.49
C LEU A 166 15.01 7.88 2.12
N LEU A 167 14.45 8.90 1.46
CA LEU A 167 13.90 8.75 0.12
C LEU A 167 14.99 8.37 -0.89
N LEU A 168 16.15 9.03 -0.83
CA LEU A 168 17.29 8.69 -1.68
C LEU A 168 17.75 7.23 -1.49
N GLY A 169 17.81 6.76 -0.24
CA GLY A 169 18.18 5.37 0.06
C GLY A 169 17.14 4.37 -0.46
N PHE A 170 15.85 4.69 -0.35
CA PHE A 170 14.76 3.87 -0.86
C PHE A 170 14.76 3.80 -2.39
N GLU A 171 14.91 4.94 -3.06
CA GLU A 171 15.04 5.01 -4.52
C GLU A 171 16.26 4.26 -5.01
N LYS A 172 17.42 4.44 -4.40
CA LYS A 172 18.64 3.70 -4.75
C LYS A 172 18.44 2.19 -4.74
N LYS A 173 17.59 1.70 -3.83
CA LYS A 173 17.32 0.26 -3.69
C LYS A 173 16.27 -0.25 -4.66
N TYR A 174 15.21 0.53 -4.93
CA TYR A 174 14.00 0.01 -5.57
C TYR A 174 13.60 0.73 -6.87
N LYS A 175 14.19 1.89 -7.22
CA LYS A 175 13.72 2.67 -8.38
C LYS A 175 13.75 1.89 -9.69
N ASP A 176 14.84 1.21 -9.99
CA ASP A 176 14.96 0.42 -11.23
C ASP A 176 13.97 -0.75 -11.27
N GLU A 177 13.69 -1.35 -10.13
CA GLU A 177 12.68 -2.40 -10.00
C GLU A 177 11.28 -1.84 -10.23
N PHE A 178 10.98 -0.68 -9.68
CA PHE A 178 9.69 -0.01 -9.84
C PHE A 178 9.46 0.43 -11.28
N LEU A 179 10.44 1.02 -11.94
CA LEU A 179 10.32 1.44 -13.34
C LEU A 179 9.98 0.24 -14.25
N ARG A 180 10.71 -0.89 -14.10
CA ARG A 180 10.38 -2.12 -14.83
C ARG A 180 8.98 -2.63 -14.49
N TYR A 181 8.58 -2.58 -13.22
CA TYR A 181 7.28 -3.04 -12.78
C TYR A 181 6.14 -2.13 -13.30
N MET A 182 6.36 -0.82 -13.32
CA MET A 182 5.43 0.15 -13.91
C MET A 182 5.25 -0.10 -15.40
N GLU A 183 6.33 -0.34 -16.14
CA GLU A 183 6.29 -0.68 -17.57
C GLU A 183 5.54 -2.00 -17.81
N GLU A 184 5.85 -3.06 -17.05
CA GLU A 184 5.19 -4.37 -17.14
C GLU A 184 3.69 -4.27 -16.87
N TYR A 185 3.29 -3.59 -15.80
CA TYR A 185 1.88 -3.49 -15.38
C TYR A 185 1.10 -2.35 -16.07
N ASN A 186 1.72 -1.52 -16.88
CA ASN A 186 1.04 -0.41 -17.58
C ASN A 186 -0.18 -0.88 -18.39
N THR A 187 -0.09 -2.06 -19.01
CA THR A 187 -1.14 -2.60 -19.89
C THR A 187 -1.92 -3.77 -19.29
N ILE A 188 -1.49 -4.29 -18.13
CA ILE A 188 -2.07 -5.50 -17.53
C ILE A 188 -2.48 -5.31 -16.07
N ASN A 189 -2.44 -4.08 -15.52
CA ASN A 189 -2.97 -3.82 -14.18
C ASN A 189 -4.47 -4.12 -14.08
N ILE A 190 -5.00 -4.19 -12.86
CA ILE A 190 -6.41 -4.51 -12.61
C ILE A 190 -7.35 -3.63 -13.45
N TRP A 191 -7.07 -2.31 -13.54
CA TRP A 191 -7.92 -1.42 -14.31
C TRP A 191 -7.88 -1.72 -15.82
N GLN A 192 -6.70 -2.00 -16.38
CA GLN A 192 -6.57 -2.37 -17.78
C GLN A 192 -7.26 -3.71 -18.07
N LYS A 193 -7.15 -4.69 -17.17
CA LYS A 193 -7.87 -5.97 -17.31
C LYS A 193 -9.39 -5.78 -17.27
N PHE A 194 -9.89 -4.91 -16.41
CA PHE A 194 -11.30 -4.56 -16.40
C PHE A 194 -11.75 -3.95 -17.74
N LYS A 195 -11.00 -2.99 -18.27
CA LYS A 195 -11.29 -2.34 -19.56
C LYS A 195 -11.20 -3.29 -20.77
N GLN A 196 -10.47 -4.39 -20.66
CA GLN A 196 -10.36 -5.42 -21.71
C GLN A 196 -11.56 -6.38 -21.72
N LEU A 197 -12.40 -6.38 -20.70
CA LEU A 197 -13.63 -7.19 -20.68
C LEU A 197 -14.62 -6.68 -21.73
N PRO A 198 -15.52 -7.56 -22.24
CA PRO A 198 -16.67 -7.13 -23.05
C PRO A 198 -17.51 -6.07 -22.34
N ASP A 199 -18.12 -5.16 -23.09
CA ASP A 199 -18.96 -4.07 -22.55
C ASP A 199 -20.08 -4.55 -21.62
N ALA A 200 -20.65 -5.73 -21.88
CA ALA A 200 -21.66 -6.34 -21.03
C ALA A 200 -21.09 -6.72 -19.64
N ASP A 201 -19.87 -7.26 -19.63
CA ASP A 201 -19.17 -7.70 -18.42
C ASP A 201 -18.67 -6.50 -17.61
N GLN A 202 -18.23 -5.41 -18.26
CA GLN A 202 -17.88 -4.16 -17.58
C GLN A 202 -19.07 -3.49 -16.87
N LYS A 203 -20.30 -3.85 -17.27
CA LYS A 203 -21.55 -3.38 -16.63
C LYS A 203 -22.09 -4.35 -15.58
N ASP A 204 -21.42 -5.49 -15.38
CA ASP A 204 -21.80 -6.41 -14.33
C ASP A 204 -21.77 -5.72 -12.96
N ARG A 205 -22.92 -5.68 -12.28
CA ARG A 205 -23.09 -4.92 -11.04
C ARG A 205 -22.22 -5.46 -9.90
N GLU A 206 -22.06 -6.76 -9.83
CA GLU A 206 -21.30 -7.40 -8.76
C GLU A 206 -19.80 -7.16 -8.95
N LEU A 207 -19.30 -7.26 -10.19
CA LEU A 207 -17.93 -6.93 -10.52
C LEU A 207 -17.62 -5.45 -10.24
N VAL A 208 -18.47 -4.53 -10.70
CA VAL A 208 -18.29 -3.09 -10.43
C VAL A 208 -18.29 -2.79 -8.93
N ASN A 209 -19.17 -3.42 -8.16
CA ASN A 209 -19.19 -3.29 -6.71
C ASN A 209 -17.92 -3.84 -6.06
N ALA A 210 -17.40 -4.98 -6.54
CA ALA A 210 -16.14 -5.54 -6.04
C ALA A 210 -14.94 -4.62 -6.35
N MET A 211 -14.89 -4.02 -7.55
CA MET A 211 -13.88 -3.02 -7.93
C MET A 211 -13.94 -1.80 -7.00
N ARG A 212 -15.12 -1.23 -6.80
CA ARG A 212 -15.35 -0.07 -5.92
C ARG A 212 -15.01 -0.39 -4.47
N HIS A 213 -15.42 -1.56 -3.99
CA HIS A 213 -15.10 -2.01 -2.63
C HIS A 213 -13.59 -2.14 -2.42
N TYR A 214 -12.88 -2.75 -3.37
CA TYR A 214 -11.41 -2.84 -3.32
C TYR A 214 -10.76 -1.46 -3.28
N ASP A 215 -11.15 -0.56 -4.19
CA ASP A 215 -10.62 0.80 -4.28
C ASP A 215 -10.81 1.56 -2.96
N TYR A 216 -12.03 1.56 -2.41
CA TYR A 216 -12.35 2.24 -1.17
C TYR A 216 -11.62 1.64 0.04
N THR A 217 -11.55 0.31 0.11
CA THR A 217 -10.86 -0.39 1.20
C THR A 217 -9.38 -0.01 1.25
N VAL A 218 -8.70 -0.02 0.11
CA VAL A 218 -7.26 0.29 0.04
C VAL A 218 -6.96 1.77 0.26
N ASN A 219 -7.74 2.65 -0.39
CA ASN A 219 -7.41 4.06 -0.47
C ASN A 219 -8.05 4.91 0.63
N VAL A 220 -9.04 4.36 1.33
CA VAL A 220 -9.74 5.07 2.41
C VAL A 220 -9.68 4.29 3.72
N THR A 221 -10.30 3.10 3.79
CA THR A 221 -10.50 2.38 5.05
C THR A 221 -9.17 1.97 5.70
N TRP A 222 -8.29 1.36 4.93
CA TRP A 222 -6.97 0.94 5.42
C TRP A 222 -6.09 2.14 5.81
N VAL A 223 -6.10 3.20 4.99
CA VAL A 223 -5.34 4.43 5.29
C VAL A 223 -5.82 5.08 6.59
N MET A 224 -7.14 5.15 6.80
CA MET A 224 -7.69 5.69 8.04
C MET A 224 -7.39 4.82 9.25
N GLY A 225 -7.40 3.48 9.10
CA GLY A 225 -6.96 2.55 10.13
C GLY A 225 -5.51 2.81 10.56
N HIS A 226 -4.62 2.97 9.58
CA HIS A 226 -3.21 3.32 9.80
C HIS A 226 -3.05 4.67 10.52
N LEU A 227 -3.77 5.70 10.05
CA LEU A 227 -3.77 7.02 10.67
C LEU A 227 -4.21 6.99 12.13
N ASN A 228 -5.29 6.26 12.43
CA ASN A 228 -5.80 6.15 13.78
C ASN A 228 -4.82 5.41 14.72
N ALA A 229 -4.12 4.40 14.22
CA ALA A 229 -3.07 3.74 14.98
C ALA A 229 -1.86 4.68 15.21
N ALA A 230 -1.42 5.42 14.19
CA ALA A 230 -0.30 6.35 14.28
C ALA A 230 -0.55 7.52 15.25
N ARG A 231 -1.79 8.05 15.30
CA ARG A 231 -2.17 9.14 16.20
C ARG A 231 -1.86 8.84 17.67
N LYS A 232 -2.11 7.63 18.13
CA LYS A 232 -1.83 7.21 19.52
C LYS A 232 -0.38 7.50 19.92
N TYR A 233 0.57 7.27 19.01
CA TYR A 233 2.01 7.39 19.29
C TYR A 233 2.56 8.78 19.00
N ILE A 234 2.03 9.46 18.00
CA ILE A 234 2.50 10.78 17.58
C ILE A 234 1.94 11.88 18.51
N ASP A 235 0.63 11.83 18.79
CA ASP A 235 -0.05 12.85 19.61
C ASP A 235 0.26 12.68 21.12
N SER A 236 0.67 11.50 21.59
CA SER A 236 1.06 11.23 22.98
C SER A 236 2.52 11.61 23.29
N GLY A 237 3.34 11.82 22.29
CA GLY A 237 4.73 12.30 22.49
C GLY A 237 4.76 13.80 22.76
N LYS A 238 5.55 14.26 23.74
CA LYS A 238 5.87 15.68 23.95
C LYS A 238 6.80 16.25 22.85
N GLY A 239 6.79 15.65 21.69
CA GLY A 239 7.56 16.07 20.52
C GLY A 239 6.72 16.92 19.56
N SER A 240 7.34 17.48 18.55
CA SER A 240 6.81 18.44 17.56
C SER A 240 5.55 17.99 16.78
N GLY A 241 4.93 16.86 17.08
CA GLY A 241 3.78 16.33 16.32
C GLY A 241 4.13 15.88 14.89
N GLU A 242 5.42 15.83 14.57
CA GLU A 242 5.93 15.43 13.27
C GLU A 242 6.05 13.90 13.15
N ALA A 243 5.78 13.38 11.97
CA ALA A 243 6.08 11.98 11.65
C ALA A 243 7.58 11.70 11.82
N THR A 244 7.96 10.44 11.91
CA THR A 244 9.36 10.00 12.02
C THR A 244 10.28 10.58 10.92
N GLY A 245 9.69 11.11 9.83
CA GLY A 245 10.37 11.80 8.74
C GLY A 245 10.25 13.34 8.75
N GLY A 246 9.72 13.98 9.82
CA GLY A 246 9.65 15.46 9.95
C GLY A 246 8.61 16.15 9.06
N SER A 247 7.63 15.43 8.49
CA SER A 247 6.59 16.00 7.61
C SER A 247 5.26 16.21 8.33
N ASP A 248 4.46 17.18 7.84
CA ASP A 248 3.04 17.29 8.20
C ASP A 248 2.26 16.09 7.62
N TRP A 249 2.43 14.95 8.26
CA TRP A 249 1.94 13.66 7.83
C TRP A 249 0.40 13.62 7.67
N LYS A 250 -0.35 14.43 8.45
CA LYS A 250 -1.81 14.50 8.35
C LYS A 250 -2.24 14.97 6.97
N LYS A 251 -1.55 15.96 6.42
CA LYS A 251 -1.85 16.53 5.11
C LYS A 251 -1.60 15.56 3.95
N TYR A 252 -0.60 14.66 4.10
CA TYR A 252 -0.25 13.73 3.02
C TYR A 252 -0.93 12.37 3.12
N MET A 253 -1.40 11.99 4.31
CA MET A 253 -2.01 10.68 4.51
C MET A 253 -3.53 10.70 4.45
N LEU A 254 -4.19 11.83 4.74
CA LEU A 254 -5.64 11.88 4.73
C LEU A 254 -6.17 11.71 3.29
N PRO A 255 -7.08 10.72 3.06
CA PRO A 255 -7.62 10.42 1.73
C PRO A 255 -8.24 11.63 1.03
N LYS A 256 -8.91 12.51 1.77
CA LYS A 256 -9.54 13.71 1.25
C LYS A 256 -8.58 14.73 0.60
N TYR A 257 -7.30 14.73 1.01
CA TYR A 257 -6.32 15.64 0.43
C TYR A 257 -5.62 15.06 -0.79
N GLN A 258 -5.21 13.80 -0.73
CA GLN A 258 -4.52 13.15 -1.84
C GLN A 258 -5.48 12.66 -2.93
N LYS A 259 -6.73 12.37 -2.57
CA LYS A 259 -7.75 11.83 -3.49
C LYS A 259 -7.15 10.73 -4.38
N ARG A 260 -6.46 9.77 -3.73
CA ARG A 260 -5.97 8.59 -4.41
C ARG A 260 -7.15 7.66 -4.66
N ILE A 261 -7.45 7.44 -5.91
CA ILE A 261 -8.58 6.64 -6.38
C ILE A 261 -8.04 5.76 -7.50
N PHE A 262 -8.20 4.44 -7.39
CA PHE A 262 -7.69 3.51 -8.40
C PHE A 262 -8.54 3.49 -9.66
N PHE A 263 -9.84 3.62 -9.51
CA PHE A 263 -10.82 3.49 -10.60
C PHE A 263 -11.77 4.70 -10.64
N PRO A 264 -11.26 5.91 -10.92
CA PRO A 264 -12.07 7.13 -10.82
C PRO A 264 -13.31 7.11 -11.72
N GLU A 265 -13.28 6.37 -12.83
CA GLU A 265 -14.40 6.26 -13.76
C GLU A 265 -15.58 5.43 -13.19
N LEU A 266 -15.37 4.66 -12.13
CA LEU A 266 -16.44 3.91 -11.45
C LEU A 266 -17.14 4.71 -10.34
N TRP A 267 -16.70 5.95 -10.07
CA TRP A 267 -17.23 6.81 -9.02
C TRP A 267 -17.91 8.04 -9.62
N THR A 268 -18.99 8.49 -9.00
CA THR A 268 -19.63 9.76 -9.37
C THR A 268 -18.76 10.94 -8.95
N LYS A 269 -18.96 12.09 -9.58
CA LYS A 269 -18.27 13.31 -9.20
C LYS A 269 -18.49 13.67 -7.74
N GLU A 270 -19.72 13.50 -7.22
CA GLU A 270 -20.05 13.76 -5.82
C GLU A 270 -19.28 12.85 -4.86
N GLU A 271 -19.14 11.55 -5.16
CA GLU A 271 -18.37 10.61 -4.37
C GLU A 271 -16.87 10.96 -4.38
N ILE A 272 -16.32 11.37 -5.53
CA ILE A 272 -14.93 11.83 -5.66
C ILE A 272 -14.71 13.14 -4.89
N ASP A 273 -15.64 14.08 -4.96
CA ASP A 273 -15.53 15.34 -4.26
C ASP A 273 -15.52 15.13 -2.73
N ASN A 274 -16.31 14.18 -2.23
CA ASN A 274 -16.42 13.80 -0.83
C ASN A 274 -15.49 12.63 -0.42
N TRP A 275 -14.47 12.31 -1.20
CA TRP A 275 -13.59 11.16 -0.98
C TRP A 275 -12.91 11.20 0.39
N GLY A 276 -13.27 10.24 1.26
CA GLY A 276 -12.71 10.12 2.61
C GLY A 276 -13.16 11.18 3.60
N GLU A 277 -14.25 11.91 3.37
CA GLU A 277 -14.76 12.94 4.30
C GLU A 277 -15.65 12.37 5.41
N ASN A 278 -16.30 11.23 5.19
CA ASN A 278 -17.32 10.66 6.11
C ASN A 278 -16.76 9.57 7.04
N LEU A 279 -15.51 9.70 7.51
CA LEU A 279 -14.86 8.72 8.38
C LEU A 279 -14.39 9.32 9.70
#